data_2f9a623c0f4f34f351e2558a592a1af0
#
_entry.id   2f9a623c0f4f34f351e2558a592a1af0
#
_cell.length_a   1.000
_cell.length_b   1.000
_cell.length_c   1.000
_cell.angle_alpha   90.00
_cell.angle_beta   90.00
_cell.angle_gamma   90.00
#
_symmetry.space_group_name_H-M   'P 1'
#
loop_
_entity.id
_entity.type
_entity.pdbx_description
1 polymer ?
#
loop_
_entity_poly.entity_id
_entity_poly.type
_entity_poly.pdbx_seq_one_letter_code
_entity_poly.pdbx_strand_id
1 'polypeptide(L)'
;MGAISLTDRLPDPNWTIDTTGAGHASSYTAGPGFKSIKLSSKAPVQVSRTNSGRVITRQVAGHTWKIGITYNPMTRDEFEPIYSFLLQKNGRLNPFYVVLPNQNSSRNTAFNTHLNSNNILVDGALNAGVGLMKQDVHSTTVTTQPQPGDMFTITNSVDSLHTKIYRITRVTNNSYYLTGSQPATDERYIYFTPNLQRATADNSIITYTNPQIRVILTKDIQQYSLGTNNLYTFGLQLEDAQA
;
A
#
# COMPACT_ATOMS: atom_id res chain seq x y z
N MET A 1 -5.40 -0.40 23.62
CA MET A 1 -4.99 -0.73 22.24
C MET A 1 -3.53 -0.38 22.14
N GLY A 2 -2.66 -1.38 21.98
CA GLY A 2 -1.24 -1.13 21.84
C GLY A 2 -0.97 -0.31 20.60
N ALA A 3 -0.04 0.63 20.70
CA ALA A 3 0.55 1.29 19.54
C ALA A 3 0.87 0.21 18.50
N ILE A 4 0.64 0.51 17.22
CA ILE A 4 1.08 -0.35 16.12
C ILE A 4 2.56 -0.58 16.37
N SER A 5 2.89 -1.79 16.84
CA SER A 5 4.27 -2.12 17.15
C SER A 5 5.06 -1.98 15.87
N LEU A 6 6.16 -1.26 15.91
CA LEU A 6 7.12 -1.16 14.80
C LEU A 6 7.59 -2.54 14.33
N THR A 7 7.34 -3.58 15.13
CA THR A 7 7.61 -4.99 14.85
C THR A 7 6.64 -5.64 13.84
N ASP A 8 5.59 -4.95 13.40
CA ASP A 8 4.58 -5.51 12.48
C ASP A 8 4.88 -5.23 11.00
N ARG A 9 6.05 -4.72 10.67
CA ARG A 9 6.49 -4.50 9.28
C ARG A 9 7.53 -5.54 8.86
N LEU A 10 7.32 -6.13 7.66
CA LEU A 10 8.28 -7.05 7.07
C LEU A 10 9.65 -6.35 6.92
N PRO A 11 10.76 -6.98 7.36
CA PRO A 11 12.10 -6.43 7.16
C PRO A 11 12.40 -6.19 5.68
N ASP A 12 12.89 -5.00 5.35
CA ASP A 12 13.29 -4.56 4.02
C ASP A 12 14.56 -3.70 4.13
N PRO A 13 15.19 -3.23 3.04
CA PRO A 13 16.43 -2.46 3.10
C PRO A 13 16.37 -1.19 3.97
N ASN A 14 15.16 -0.67 4.22
CA ASN A 14 14.96 0.51 5.07
C ASN A 14 14.36 0.16 6.43
N TRP A 15 14.18 -1.13 6.71
CA TRP A 15 13.52 -1.58 7.93
C TRP A 15 13.95 -2.98 8.33
N THR A 16 14.49 -3.13 9.51
CA THR A 16 14.86 -4.43 10.08
C THR A 16 14.28 -4.59 11.48
N ILE A 17 14.19 -5.84 11.93
CA ILE A 17 13.86 -6.15 13.33
C ILE A 17 15.20 -6.28 14.08
N ASP A 18 15.32 -5.58 15.20
CA ASP A 18 16.45 -5.79 16.09
C ASP A 18 16.31 -7.09 16.89
N THR A 19 17.41 -7.54 17.51
CA THR A 19 17.43 -8.74 18.32
C THR A 19 16.62 -8.62 19.63
N THR A 20 16.27 -7.41 20.01
CA THR A 20 15.45 -7.12 21.21
C THR A 20 13.96 -7.00 20.90
N GLY A 21 13.60 -7.02 19.62
CA GLY A 21 12.21 -6.83 19.18
C GLY A 21 11.69 -5.40 19.32
N ALA A 22 12.57 -4.43 19.58
CA ALA A 22 12.18 -3.03 19.76
C ALA A 22 11.84 -2.30 18.44
N GLY A 23 11.99 -2.98 17.30
CA GLY A 23 11.70 -2.43 15.98
C GLY A 23 12.91 -1.78 15.33
N HIS A 24 12.65 -0.93 14.34
CA HIS A 24 13.72 -0.30 13.55
C HIS A 24 14.43 0.83 14.32
N ALA A 25 15.75 0.80 14.29
CA ALA A 25 16.59 1.93 14.62
C ALA A 25 17.59 2.17 13.50
N SER A 26 17.98 3.42 13.29
CA SER A 26 18.91 3.82 12.23
C SER A 26 20.30 3.18 12.33
N SER A 27 20.63 2.60 13.50
CA SER A 27 21.89 1.91 13.78
C SER A 27 21.89 0.43 13.40
N TYR A 28 20.76 -0.14 13.01
CA TYR A 28 20.68 -1.56 12.64
C TYR A 28 21.00 -1.81 11.18
N THR A 29 21.51 -3.00 10.91
CA THR A 29 21.75 -3.46 9.54
C THR A 29 20.43 -3.53 8.80
N ALA A 30 20.38 -2.94 7.60
CA ALA A 30 19.22 -3.01 6.74
C ALA A 30 18.87 -4.47 6.41
N GLY A 31 17.59 -4.77 6.31
CA GLY A 31 17.11 -6.06 5.83
C GLY A 31 17.49 -6.29 4.37
N PRO A 32 17.43 -7.55 3.89
CA PRO A 32 17.77 -7.86 2.51
C PRO A 32 16.78 -7.29 1.52
N GLY A 33 17.29 -6.92 0.34
CA GLY A 33 16.49 -6.43 -0.75
C GLY A 33 15.70 -7.54 -1.45
N PHE A 34 14.60 -7.16 -2.05
CA PHE A 34 13.80 -8.07 -2.86
C PHE A 34 14.42 -8.25 -4.25
N LYS A 35 14.61 -9.51 -4.69
CA LYS A 35 15.02 -9.83 -6.06
C LYS A 35 13.93 -9.46 -7.07
N SER A 36 12.69 -9.80 -6.75
CA SER A 36 11.54 -9.48 -7.59
C SER A 36 10.27 -9.34 -6.77
N ILE A 37 9.39 -8.47 -7.23
CA ILE A 37 8.06 -8.29 -6.67
C ILE A 37 7.04 -8.42 -7.81
N LYS A 38 6.02 -9.22 -7.57
CA LYS A 38 4.86 -9.34 -8.44
C LYS A 38 3.64 -8.79 -7.70
N LEU A 39 3.13 -7.65 -8.15
CA LEU A 39 1.89 -7.07 -7.65
C LEU A 39 0.76 -7.41 -8.62
N SER A 40 -0.31 -8.00 -8.12
CA SER A 40 -1.50 -8.35 -8.88
C SER A 40 -2.74 -7.71 -8.27
N SER A 41 -3.58 -7.14 -9.12
CA SER A 41 -4.87 -6.54 -8.78
C SER A 41 -5.96 -7.55 -9.13
N LYS A 42 -6.76 -7.97 -8.15
CA LYS A 42 -7.90 -8.86 -8.34
C LYS A 42 -9.20 -8.11 -8.07
N ALA A 43 -9.97 -7.86 -9.11
CA ALA A 43 -11.31 -7.29 -9.05
C ALA A 43 -12.32 -8.31 -9.59
N PRO A 44 -12.96 -9.14 -8.75
CA PRO A 44 -13.89 -10.18 -9.20
C PRO A 44 -15.12 -9.56 -9.86
N VAL A 45 -15.45 -10.04 -11.05
CA VAL A 45 -16.61 -9.60 -11.85
C VAL A 45 -17.40 -10.83 -12.30
N GLN A 46 -18.70 -10.78 -12.10
CA GLN A 46 -19.62 -11.73 -12.72
C GLN A 46 -19.99 -11.21 -14.12
N VAL A 47 -19.88 -12.10 -15.10
CA VAL A 47 -20.25 -11.82 -16.49
C VAL A 47 -21.39 -12.74 -16.89
N SER A 48 -22.48 -12.17 -17.38
CA SER A 48 -23.62 -12.89 -17.93
C SER A 48 -23.87 -12.44 -19.37
N ARG A 49 -24.28 -13.38 -20.22
CA ARG A 49 -24.67 -13.09 -21.60
C ARG A 49 -26.13 -13.43 -21.81
N THR A 50 -26.87 -12.52 -22.39
CA THR A 50 -28.26 -12.76 -22.80
C THR A 50 -28.29 -13.56 -24.10
N ASN A 51 -29.44 -14.17 -24.43
CA ASN A 51 -29.65 -14.87 -25.70
C ASN A 51 -29.46 -13.96 -26.93
N SER A 52 -29.63 -12.66 -26.77
CA SER A 52 -29.38 -11.65 -27.80
C SER A 52 -27.89 -11.26 -27.94
N GLY A 53 -26.98 -11.93 -27.20
CA GLY A 53 -25.54 -11.65 -27.22
C GLY A 53 -25.09 -10.46 -26.38
N ARG A 54 -25.99 -9.75 -25.68
CA ARG A 54 -25.61 -8.63 -24.81
C ARG A 54 -24.85 -9.13 -23.58
N VAL A 55 -23.74 -8.50 -23.28
CA VAL A 55 -22.94 -8.77 -22.08
C VAL A 55 -23.38 -7.86 -20.94
N ILE A 56 -23.67 -8.46 -19.80
CA ILE A 56 -24.01 -7.77 -18.56
C ILE A 56 -22.91 -8.12 -17.54
N THR A 57 -22.32 -7.12 -16.92
CA THR A 57 -21.24 -7.30 -15.94
C THR A 57 -21.65 -6.69 -14.59
N ARG A 58 -21.27 -7.38 -13.51
CA ARG A 58 -21.46 -6.90 -12.14
C ARG A 58 -20.25 -7.20 -11.31
N GLN A 59 -19.78 -6.25 -10.54
CA GLN A 59 -18.76 -6.50 -9.52
C GLN A 59 -19.37 -7.31 -8.38
N VAL A 60 -18.74 -8.42 -8.00
CA VAL A 60 -19.31 -9.39 -7.05
C VAL A 60 -18.66 -9.28 -5.67
N ALA A 61 -17.39 -8.94 -5.61
CA ALA A 61 -16.62 -8.87 -4.37
C ALA A 61 -15.67 -7.68 -4.35
N GLY A 62 -15.14 -7.40 -3.18
CA GLY A 62 -14.13 -6.35 -2.99
C GLY A 62 -12.86 -6.64 -3.77
N HIS A 63 -12.13 -5.59 -4.08
CA HIS A 63 -10.82 -5.66 -4.71
C HIS A 63 -9.77 -6.19 -3.71
N THR A 64 -8.86 -7.04 -4.19
CA THR A 64 -7.75 -7.60 -3.40
C THR A 64 -6.42 -7.42 -4.12
N TRP A 65 -5.42 -6.91 -3.42
CA TRP A 65 -4.03 -6.93 -3.88
C TRP A 65 -3.39 -8.28 -3.52
N LYS A 66 -2.67 -8.86 -4.48
CA LYS A 66 -1.82 -10.04 -4.24
C LYS A 66 -0.39 -9.70 -4.53
N ILE A 67 0.51 -10.07 -3.64
CA ILE A 67 1.91 -9.72 -3.70
C ILE A 67 2.75 -11.00 -3.63
N GLY A 68 3.56 -11.24 -4.65
CA GLY A 68 4.60 -12.27 -4.62
C GLY A 68 5.96 -11.59 -4.45
N ILE A 69 6.72 -11.99 -3.45
CA ILE A 69 8.06 -11.49 -3.17
C ILE A 69 9.04 -12.64 -3.32
N THR A 70 10.13 -12.42 -4.03
CA THR A 70 11.26 -13.34 -4.10
C THR A 70 12.51 -12.62 -3.63
N TYR A 71 13.28 -13.25 -2.76
CA TYR A 71 14.56 -12.72 -2.28
C TYR A 71 15.72 -13.25 -3.13
N ASN A 72 16.82 -12.51 -3.13
CA ASN A 72 18.11 -13.06 -3.60
C ASN A 72 18.53 -14.19 -2.65
N PRO A 73 19.42 -15.10 -3.07
CA PRO A 73 20.07 -16.02 -2.14
C PRO A 73 20.73 -15.22 -1.01
N MET A 74 20.46 -15.59 0.24
CA MET A 74 20.81 -14.84 1.46
C MET A 74 21.71 -15.65 2.34
N THR A 75 22.56 -14.98 3.09
CA THR A 75 23.28 -15.55 4.22
C THR A 75 22.32 -15.86 5.37
N ARG A 76 22.79 -16.61 6.36
CA ARG A 76 22.01 -16.93 7.55
C ARG A 76 21.60 -15.66 8.32
N ASP A 77 22.51 -14.72 8.47
CA ASP A 77 22.28 -13.48 9.21
C ASP A 77 21.23 -12.56 8.56
N GLU A 78 21.10 -12.63 7.24
CA GLU A 78 20.04 -11.92 6.50
C GLU A 78 18.70 -12.66 6.52
N PHE A 79 18.72 -13.98 6.53
CA PHE A 79 17.53 -14.82 6.43
C PHE A 79 16.79 -14.95 7.78
N GLU A 80 17.51 -15.23 8.86
CA GLU A 80 16.90 -15.52 10.17
C GLU A 80 15.96 -14.42 10.70
N PRO A 81 16.27 -13.11 10.58
CA PRO A 81 15.33 -12.07 11.00
C PRO A 81 13.99 -12.11 10.26
N ILE A 82 14.02 -12.38 8.93
CA ILE A 82 12.80 -12.48 8.14
C ILE A 82 12.00 -13.72 8.54
N TYR A 83 12.68 -14.85 8.64
CA TYR A 83 12.02 -16.12 8.94
C TYR A 83 11.42 -16.13 10.35
N SER A 84 12.16 -15.61 11.34
CA SER A 84 11.65 -15.45 12.71
C SER A 84 10.45 -14.52 12.78
N PHE A 85 10.48 -13.40 12.05
CA PHE A 85 9.33 -12.50 11.93
C PHE A 85 8.10 -13.23 11.39
N LEU A 86 8.26 -14.01 10.32
CA LEU A 86 7.12 -14.74 9.71
C LEU A 86 6.59 -15.85 10.62
N LEU A 87 7.46 -16.54 11.34
CA LEU A 87 7.03 -17.54 12.34
C LEU A 87 6.21 -16.89 13.45
N GLN A 88 6.59 -15.70 13.92
CA GLN A 88 5.82 -14.93 14.90
C GLN A 88 4.39 -14.59 14.41
N LYS A 89 4.19 -14.47 13.09
CA LYS A 89 2.86 -14.20 12.52
C LYS A 89 1.92 -15.41 12.51
N ASN A 90 2.40 -16.60 12.85
CA ASN A 90 1.60 -17.82 12.93
C ASN A 90 0.81 -18.11 11.64
N GLY A 91 1.49 -18.12 10.50
CA GLY A 91 0.85 -18.34 9.22
C GLY A 91 -0.10 -17.19 8.86
N ARG A 92 -1.35 -17.51 8.57
CA ARG A 92 -2.39 -16.53 8.19
C ARG A 92 -3.06 -15.80 9.37
N LEU A 93 -2.69 -16.10 10.60
CA LEU A 93 -3.42 -15.61 11.78
C LEU A 93 -3.22 -14.11 11.98
N ASN A 94 -1.97 -13.64 11.92
CA ASN A 94 -1.63 -12.27 12.25
C ASN A 94 -1.21 -11.48 11.03
N PRO A 95 -1.90 -10.38 10.71
CA PRO A 95 -1.50 -9.51 9.61
C PRO A 95 -0.24 -8.71 9.96
N PHE A 96 0.45 -8.24 8.92
CA PHE A 96 1.61 -7.38 9.04
C PHE A 96 1.66 -6.40 7.87
N TYR A 97 2.63 -5.48 7.89
CA TYR A 97 2.77 -4.44 6.88
C TYR A 97 3.97 -4.68 5.95
N VAL A 98 3.78 -4.35 4.69
CA VAL A 98 4.83 -4.39 3.65
C VAL A 98 4.86 -3.05 2.94
N VAL A 99 6.07 -2.54 2.69
CA VAL A 99 6.30 -1.40 1.80
C VAL A 99 6.95 -1.91 0.53
N LEU A 100 6.39 -1.54 -0.62
CA LEU A 100 6.93 -1.96 -1.91
C LEU A 100 8.02 -1.00 -2.38
N PRO A 101 9.20 -1.48 -2.78
CA PRO A 101 10.19 -0.66 -3.48
C PRO A 101 9.59 -0.01 -4.73
N ASN A 102 10.08 1.16 -5.09
CA ASN A 102 9.58 1.98 -6.20
C ASN A 102 8.12 2.44 -6.09
N GLN A 103 7.42 2.08 -5.02
CA GLN A 103 6.10 2.59 -4.64
C GLN A 103 6.16 3.32 -3.29
N ASN A 104 7.36 3.51 -2.77
CA ASN A 104 7.63 4.15 -1.49
C ASN A 104 7.60 5.69 -1.57
N SER A 105 7.50 6.26 -2.76
CA SER A 105 7.39 7.69 -3.02
C SER A 105 6.66 7.94 -4.33
N SER A 106 6.18 9.17 -4.56
CA SER A 106 5.64 9.57 -5.85
C SER A 106 6.75 9.61 -6.92
N ARG A 107 6.38 9.39 -8.18
CA ARG A 107 7.30 9.58 -9.31
C ARG A 107 7.60 11.05 -9.60
N ASN A 108 6.85 11.97 -8.99
CA ASN A 108 7.06 13.41 -9.13
C ASN A 108 7.99 13.92 -8.02
N THR A 109 9.21 14.27 -8.39
CA THR A 109 10.23 14.77 -7.46
C THR A 109 9.81 16.09 -6.79
N ALA A 110 9.15 17.00 -7.52
CA ALA A 110 8.66 18.26 -6.95
C ALA A 110 7.58 18.00 -5.87
N PHE A 111 6.71 17.01 -6.13
CA PHE A 111 5.71 16.59 -5.15
C PHE A 111 6.35 15.93 -3.92
N ASN A 112 7.36 15.07 -4.10
CA ASN A 112 8.08 14.46 -2.98
C ASN A 112 8.78 15.50 -2.10
N THR A 113 9.38 16.53 -2.71
CA THR A 113 9.98 17.64 -1.96
C THR A 113 8.91 18.40 -1.16
N HIS A 114 7.74 18.61 -1.75
CA HIS A 114 6.62 19.26 -1.09
C HIS A 114 6.09 18.46 0.12
N LEU A 115 6.03 17.13 0.01
CA LEU A 115 5.59 16.22 1.09
C LEU A 115 6.48 16.26 2.34
N ASN A 116 7.72 16.73 2.22
CA ASN A 116 8.62 16.86 3.37
C ASN A 116 8.18 17.94 4.37
N SER A 117 7.38 18.90 3.92
CA SER A 117 6.94 20.04 4.73
C SER A 117 5.43 20.18 4.84
N ASN A 118 4.66 19.42 4.07
CA ASN A 118 3.21 19.55 4.00
C ASN A 118 2.52 18.19 4.04
N ASN A 119 1.47 18.10 4.84
CA ASN A 119 0.54 16.96 4.77
C ASN A 119 -0.46 17.20 3.63
N ILE A 120 -0.74 16.17 2.88
CA ILE A 120 -1.82 16.17 1.90
C ILE A 120 -3.09 15.71 2.61
N LEU A 121 -4.17 16.46 2.45
CA LEU A 121 -5.41 16.22 3.16
C LEU A 121 -6.54 15.85 2.21
N VAL A 122 -7.46 15.05 2.69
CA VAL A 122 -8.75 14.82 2.03
C VAL A 122 -9.59 16.09 2.20
N ASP A 123 -10.07 16.64 1.11
CA ASP A 123 -10.97 17.79 1.15
C ASP A 123 -12.42 17.34 0.97
N GLY A 124 -13.15 17.46 2.06
CA GLY A 124 -14.53 16.98 2.21
C GLY A 124 -14.65 15.51 2.62
N ALA A 125 -15.57 15.22 3.53
CA ALA A 125 -15.86 13.85 3.97
C ALA A 125 -16.42 13.00 2.82
N LEU A 126 -16.00 11.74 2.73
CA LEU A 126 -16.39 10.82 1.66
C LEU A 126 -16.96 9.51 2.22
N ASN A 127 -17.95 8.98 1.53
CA ASN A 127 -18.54 7.69 1.85
C ASN A 127 -17.70 6.53 1.24
N ALA A 128 -17.81 5.34 1.83
CA ALA A 128 -17.28 4.13 1.22
C ALA A 128 -17.89 3.90 -0.18
N GLY A 129 -17.13 3.26 -1.07
CA GLY A 129 -17.55 2.95 -2.43
C GLY A 129 -17.19 4.01 -3.48
N VAL A 130 -16.66 5.16 -3.08
CA VAL A 130 -16.26 6.24 -4.00
C VAL A 130 -14.86 5.98 -4.56
N GLY A 131 -14.66 6.21 -5.85
CA GLY A 131 -13.35 6.06 -6.54
C GLY A 131 -12.75 7.39 -7.00
N LEU A 132 -13.27 8.49 -6.51
CA LEU A 132 -12.84 9.87 -6.78
C LEU A 132 -12.80 10.62 -5.47
N MET A 133 -11.74 11.38 -5.22
CA MET A 133 -11.68 12.31 -4.11
C MET A 133 -10.98 13.61 -4.50
N LYS A 134 -11.32 14.66 -3.79
CA LYS A 134 -10.63 15.92 -3.82
C LYS A 134 -9.57 15.91 -2.72
N GLN A 135 -8.38 16.35 -3.02
CA GLN A 135 -7.29 16.50 -2.07
C GLN A 135 -6.77 17.94 -2.08
N ASP A 136 -6.47 18.44 -0.92
CA ASP A 136 -5.75 19.67 -0.74
C ASP A 136 -4.24 19.37 -0.73
N VAL A 137 -3.54 19.94 -1.72
CA VAL A 137 -2.09 19.74 -1.90
C VAL A 137 -1.30 20.87 -1.24
N HIS A 138 -1.96 21.92 -0.77
CA HIS A 138 -1.32 23.13 -0.22
C HIS A 138 -0.31 23.77 -1.18
N SER A 139 -0.52 23.63 -2.48
CA SER A 139 0.35 24.21 -3.51
C SER A 139 -0.45 24.63 -4.74
N THR A 140 -0.31 25.90 -5.10
CA THR A 140 -0.90 26.46 -6.33
C THR A 140 -0.13 26.05 -7.60
N THR A 141 1.08 25.51 -7.43
CA THR A 141 1.93 25.09 -8.56
C THR A 141 1.38 23.80 -9.17
N VAL A 142 0.95 23.86 -10.42
CA VAL A 142 0.30 22.74 -11.13
C VAL A 142 1.20 21.49 -11.19
N THR A 143 2.50 21.65 -11.23
CA THR A 143 3.46 20.53 -11.25
C THR A 143 3.62 19.83 -9.91
N THR A 144 3.18 20.46 -8.80
CA THR A 144 3.24 19.87 -7.45
C THR A 144 1.99 19.04 -7.21
N GLN A 145 1.99 17.81 -7.72
CA GLN A 145 0.86 16.89 -7.60
C GLN A 145 1.32 15.44 -7.75
N PRO A 146 0.60 14.46 -7.17
CA PRO A 146 0.89 13.05 -7.42
C PRO A 146 0.66 12.69 -8.89
N GLN A 147 1.16 11.54 -9.31
CA GLN A 147 1.02 11.05 -10.68
C GLN A 147 0.20 9.75 -10.74
N PRO A 148 -0.47 9.48 -11.89
CA PRO A 148 -1.09 8.18 -12.11
C PRO A 148 -0.08 7.05 -11.92
N GLY A 149 -0.47 6.03 -11.14
CA GLY A 149 0.39 4.93 -10.74
C GLY A 149 0.96 5.04 -9.33
N ASP A 150 1.00 6.23 -8.75
CA ASP A 150 1.42 6.41 -7.35
C ASP A 150 0.44 5.71 -6.41
N MET A 151 0.97 5.17 -5.33
CA MET A 151 0.18 4.53 -4.27
C MET A 151 0.08 5.42 -3.05
N PHE A 152 -1.03 5.30 -2.34
CA PHE A 152 -1.27 6.05 -1.12
C PHE A 152 -2.15 5.27 -0.14
N THR A 153 -2.07 5.65 1.12
CA THR A 153 -2.98 5.24 2.19
C THR A 153 -3.65 6.46 2.79
N ILE A 154 -4.78 6.26 3.45
CA ILE A 154 -5.49 7.33 4.16
C ILE A 154 -5.45 7.00 5.64
N THR A 155 -4.96 7.94 6.44
CA THR A 155 -5.02 7.86 7.89
C THR A 155 -6.20 8.68 8.38
N ASN A 156 -7.22 7.99 8.84
CA ASN A 156 -8.41 8.63 9.38
C ASN A 156 -8.34 8.63 10.91
N SER A 157 -8.46 9.79 11.53
CA SER A 157 -8.47 9.93 12.99
C SER A 157 -9.71 9.32 13.65
N VAL A 158 -10.78 9.16 12.89
CA VAL A 158 -12.07 8.61 13.36
C VAL A 158 -12.15 7.10 13.16
N ASP A 159 -11.50 6.56 12.13
CA ASP A 159 -11.49 5.12 11.81
C ASP A 159 -10.06 4.62 11.58
N SER A 160 -9.45 4.12 12.65
CA SER A 160 -8.10 3.52 12.62
C SER A 160 -8.04 2.21 11.82
N LEU A 161 -9.18 1.65 11.44
CA LEU A 161 -9.28 0.42 10.66
C LEU A 161 -9.20 0.67 9.14
N HIS A 162 -9.05 1.92 8.70
CA HIS A 162 -8.85 2.26 7.31
C HIS A 162 -7.40 1.98 6.88
N THR A 163 -7.11 0.72 6.59
CA THR A 163 -5.74 0.22 6.28
C THR A 163 -5.54 -0.12 4.81
N LYS A 164 -6.52 0.15 3.95
CA LYS A 164 -6.43 -0.16 2.52
C LYS A 164 -5.45 0.76 1.80
N ILE A 165 -4.67 0.18 0.89
CA ILE A 165 -3.85 0.95 -0.05
C ILE A 165 -4.60 1.17 -1.36
N TYR A 166 -4.42 2.34 -1.92
CA TYR A 166 -5.05 2.80 -3.16
C TYR A 166 -3.99 3.15 -4.19
N ARG A 167 -4.35 3.03 -5.46
CA ARG A 167 -3.48 3.42 -6.57
C ARG A 167 -4.18 4.46 -7.44
N ILE A 168 -3.50 5.56 -7.72
CA ILE A 168 -4.01 6.63 -8.56
C ILE A 168 -4.10 6.15 -10.00
N THR A 169 -5.24 6.38 -10.64
CA THR A 169 -5.48 6.11 -12.05
C THR A 169 -5.45 7.38 -12.88
N ARG A 170 -5.88 8.50 -12.31
CA ARG A 170 -5.92 9.81 -12.97
C ARG A 170 -5.81 10.93 -11.94
N VAL A 171 -5.20 12.03 -12.33
CA VAL A 171 -5.17 13.29 -11.58
C VAL A 171 -5.72 14.40 -12.48
N THR A 172 -6.53 15.29 -11.92
CA THR A 172 -7.00 16.51 -12.60
C THR A 172 -6.71 17.72 -11.72
N ASN A 173 -6.28 18.79 -12.33
CA ASN A 173 -6.05 20.06 -11.67
C ASN A 173 -7.31 20.94 -11.70
N ASN A 174 -7.22 22.13 -11.11
CA ASN A 174 -8.31 23.09 -11.03
C ASN A 174 -8.85 23.59 -12.38
N SER A 175 -8.10 23.44 -13.46
CA SER A 175 -8.55 23.85 -14.81
C SER A 175 -9.27 22.70 -15.57
N TYR A 176 -9.30 21.49 -15.03
CA TYR A 176 -9.85 20.31 -15.70
C TYR A 176 -10.63 19.43 -14.72
N TYR A 177 -11.88 19.76 -14.49
CA TYR A 177 -12.79 18.98 -13.65
C TYR A 177 -13.92 18.37 -14.49
N LEU A 178 -14.39 17.20 -14.08
CA LEU A 178 -15.43 16.46 -14.80
C LEU A 178 -16.79 16.52 -14.11
N THR A 179 -16.82 16.78 -12.81
CA THR A 179 -18.05 16.77 -12.01
C THR A 179 -17.91 17.76 -10.85
N GLY A 180 -19.00 18.45 -10.56
CA GLY A 180 -19.07 19.36 -9.41
C GLY A 180 -18.50 20.75 -9.70
N SER A 181 -18.09 21.45 -8.64
CA SER A 181 -17.46 22.76 -8.73
C SER A 181 -15.98 22.62 -9.07
N GLN A 182 -15.45 23.63 -9.75
CA GLN A 182 -14.01 23.73 -9.99
C GLN A 182 -13.26 23.73 -8.66
N PRO A 183 -12.23 22.88 -8.47
CA PRO A 183 -11.43 22.88 -7.27
C PRO A 183 -10.67 24.20 -7.12
N ALA A 184 -10.30 24.56 -5.89
CA ALA A 184 -9.43 25.69 -5.62
C ALA A 184 -8.04 25.46 -6.28
N THR A 185 -7.23 26.50 -6.34
CA THR A 185 -5.93 26.45 -7.05
C THR A 185 -4.94 25.47 -6.45
N ASP A 186 -5.06 25.17 -5.18
CA ASP A 186 -4.26 24.23 -4.39
C ASP A 186 -4.89 22.84 -4.25
N GLU A 187 -6.09 22.66 -4.78
CA GLU A 187 -6.80 21.38 -4.75
C GLU A 187 -6.62 20.57 -6.04
N ARG A 188 -6.71 19.25 -5.93
CA ARG A 188 -6.66 18.31 -7.06
C ARG A 188 -7.71 17.22 -6.89
N TYR A 189 -8.38 16.85 -7.97
CA TYR A 189 -9.16 15.62 -8.03
C TYR A 189 -8.26 14.45 -8.39
N ILE A 190 -8.31 13.39 -7.59
CA ILE A 190 -7.66 12.12 -7.89
C ILE A 190 -8.70 11.01 -8.06
N TYR A 191 -8.54 10.27 -9.15
CA TYR A 191 -9.27 9.03 -9.42
C TYR A 191 -8.36 7.88 -9.02
N PHE A 192 -8.90 6.88 -8.34
CA PHE A 192 -8.10 5.80 -7.79
C PHE A 192 -8.84 4.47 -7.79
N THR A 193 -8.09 3.41 -7.62
CA THR A 193 -8.57 2.04 -7.48
C THR A 193 -7.83 1.35 -6.33
N PRO A 194 -8.53 0.48 -5.57
CA PRO A 194 -9.97 0.22 -5.55
C PRO A 194 -10.77 1.43 -5.06
N ASN A 195 -12.07 1.33 -5.12
CA ASN A 195 -12.94 2.32 -4.46
C ASN A 195 -12.72 2.32 -2.96
N LEU A 196 -13.00 3.44 -2.30
CA LEU A 196 -12.87 3.58 -0.85
C LEU A 196 -13.57 2.43 -0.12
N GLN A 197 -12.82 1.74 0.71
CA GLN A 197 -13.36 0.63 1.50
C GLN A 197 -14.14 1.11 2.72
N ARG A 198 -13.76 2.24 3.26
CA ARG A 198 -14.37 2.88 4.43
C ARG A 198 -14.56 4.35 4.18
N ALA A 199 -15.53 4.94 4.85
CA ALA A 199 -15.74 6.38 4.83
C ALA A 199 -14.50 7.11 5.38
N THR A 200 -14.21 8.28 4.85
CA THR A 200 -13.14 9.16 5.34
C THR A 200 -13.74 10.46 5.85
N ALA A 201 -13.19 10.97 6.95
CA ALA A 201 -13.51 12.30 7.43
C ALA A 201 -12.80 13.36 6.58
N ASP A 202 -13.35 14.56 6.61
CA ASP A 202 -12.65 15.76 6.14
C ASP A 202 -11.31 15.93 6.85
N ASN A 203 -10.31 16.45 6.17
CA ASN A 203 -8.94 16.63 6.68
C ASN A 203 -8.22 15.33 7.11
N SER A 204 -8.68 14.16 6.64
CA SER A 204 -7.92 12.91 6.80
C SER A 204 -6.60 12.98 6.04
N ILE A 205 -5.50 12.50 6.65
CA ILE A 205 -4.17 12.59 6.03
C ILE A 205 -4.01 11.52 4.94
N ILE A 206 -3.56 11.96 3.77
CA ILE A 206 -3.19 11.09 2.66
C ILE A 206 -1.68 10.90 2.68
N THR A 207 -1.23 9.65 2.86
CA THR A 207 0.19 9.31 2.98
C THR A 207 0.69 8.72 1.67
N TYR A 208 1.60 9.43 1.00
CA TYR A 208 2.28 9.02 -0.23
C TYR A 208 3.69 8.49 0.00
N THR A 209 4.28 8.82 1.14
CA THR A 209 5.64 8.39 1.50
C THR A 209 5.57 7.08 2.28
N ASN A 210 6.26 6.05 1.76
CA ASN A 210 6.26 4.70 2.33
C ASN A 210 4.85 4.16 2.64
N PRO A 211 3.88 4.22 1.69
CA PRO A 211 2.55 3.70 1.94
C PRO A 211 2.62 2.22 2.28
N GLN A 212 2.03 1.85 3.41
CA GLN A 212 2.09 0.49 3.95
C GLN A 212 0.91 -0.33 3.48
N ILE A 213 1.16 -1.52 2.99
CA ILE A 213 0.11 -2.49 2.64
C ILE A 213 -0.04 -3.46 3.80
N ARG A 214 -1.21 -3.52 4.40
CA ARG A 214 -1.54 -4.53 5.40
C ARG A 214 -1.82 -5.84 4.70
N VAL A 215 -1.08 -6.89 5.04
CA VAL A 215 -1.11 -8.18 4.36
C VAL A 215 -1.18 -9.34 5.33
N ILE A 216 -1.63 -10.49 4.81
CA ILE A 216 -1.48 -11.80 5.44
C ILE A 216 -0.75 -12.75 4.49
N LEU A 217 -0.17 -13.79 5.03
CA LEU A 217 0.35 -14.92 4.25
C LEU A 217 -0.80 -15.65 3.55
N THR A 218 -0.55 -16.15 2.34
CA THR A 218 -1.56 -16.96 1.63
C THR A 218 -1.50 -18.44 2.00
N LYS A 219 -0.43 -18.85 2.70
CA LYS A 219 -0.19 -20.22 3.16
C LYS A 219 0.21 -20.24 4.61
N ASP A 220 -0.18 -21.27 5.33
CA ASP A 220 0.19 -21.47 6.74
C ASP A 220 1.60 -22.05 6.90
N ILE A 221 2.11 -22.70 5.85
CA ILE A 221 3.45 -23.33 5.84
C ILE A 221 4.43 -22.36 5.19
N GLN A 222 5.51 -22.07 5.89
CA GLN A 222 6.65 -21.32 5.40
C GLN A 222 7.80 -22.27 5.08
N GLN A 223 8.24 -22.27 3.84
CA GLN A 223 9.30 -23.16 3.34
C GLN A 223 10.47 -22.35 2.79
N TYR A 224 11.65 -22.83 3.03
CA TYR A 224 12.89 -22.31 2.43
C TYR A 224 13.73 -23.47 1.88
N SER A 225 14.65 -23.17 1.00
CA SER A 225 15.69 -24.12 0.59
C SER A 225 17.06 -23.56 0.90
N LEU A 226 17.93 -24.47 1.39
CA LEU A 226 19.35 -24.19 1.64
C LEU A 226 20.15 -24.86 0.53
N GLY A 227 20.90 -24.05 -0.22
CA GLY A 227 21.77 -24.53 -1.29
C GLY A 227 23.08 -25.11 -0.75
N THR A 228 23.82 -25.82 -1.61
CA THR A 228 25.14 -26.41 -1.29
C THR A 228 26.20 -25.35 -0.96
N ASN A 229 25.97 -24.11 -1.34
CA ASN A 229 26.81 -22.94 -1.04
C ASN A 229 26.43 -22.24 0.28
N ASN A 230 25.61 -22.88 1.13
CA ASN A 230 25.09 -22.33 2.38
C ASN A 230 24.28 -21.02 2.23
N LEU A 231 23.66 -20.81 1.07
CA LEU A 231 22.76 -19.68 0.84
C LEU A 231 21.29 -20.12 0.90
N TYR A 232 20.48 -19.32 1.58
CA TYR A 232 19.04 -19.54 1.73
C TYR A 232 18.30 -18.94 0.54
N THR A 233 17.38 -19.69 -0.04
CA THR A 233 16.46 -19.22 -1.07
C THR A 233 15.06 -19.24 -0.53
N PHE A 234 14.37 -18.10 -0.63
CA PHE A 234 13.07 -17.89 -0.01
C PHE A 234 12.16 -17.00 -0.86
N GLY A 235 10.88 -17.25 -0.78
CA GLY A 235 9.85 -16.44 -1.43
C GLY A 235 8.54 -16.44 -0.65
N LEU A 236 7.81 -15.34 -0.76
CA LEU A 236 6.55 -15.10 -0.06
C LEU A 236 5.41 -14.88 -1.04
N GLN A 237 4.23 -15.38 -0.67
CA GLN A 237 2.96 -15.07 -1.33
C GLN A 237 2.03 -14.44 -0.29
N LEU A 238 1.61 -13.23 -0.57
CA LEU A 238 0.84 -12.39 0.33
C LEU A 238 -0.44 -11.93 -0.35
N GLU A 239 -1.46 -11.68 0.44
CA GLU A 239 -2.65 -10.98 -0.02
C GLU A 239 -3.03 -9.88 0.98
N ASP A 240 -3.69 -8.83 0.51
CA ASP A 240 -4.05 -7.73 1.38
C ASP A 240 -5.11 -8.18 2.39
N ALA A 241 -4.91 -7.78 3.63
CA ALA A 241 -5.79 -8.04 4.74
C ALA A 241 -6.44 -6.74 5.19
N GLN A 242 -7.76 -6.70 5.13
CA GLN A 242 -8.50 -5.56 5.64
C GLN A 242 -8.84 -5.76 7.11
N ALA A 243 -8.89 -4.66 7.85
CA ALA A 243 -9.31 -4.66 9.23
C ALA A 243 -10.82 -4.50 9.34
#